data_069f4fc14fc4ada1476afb5ea348bd98
#
_entry.id   069f4fc14fc4ada1476afb5ea348bd98
#
_cell.length_a   1.000
_cell.length_b   1.000
_cell.length_c   1.000
_cell.angle_alpha   90.00
_cell.angle_beta   90.00
_cell.angle_gamma   90.00
#
_symmetry.space_group_name_H-M   'P 1'
#
loop_
_entity.id
_entity.type
_entity.pdbx_description
1 polymer ?
#
loop_
_entity_poly.entity_id
_entity_poly.type
_entity_poly.pdbx_seq_one_letter_code
_entity_poly.pdbx_strand_id
1 'polypeptide(L)'
;MNQDISLKENIHYGTKEHPISRLHFDTGAGTPYPEYFFVARHWHHYMEILYIEKGSFEFEINLQSFTLSQGDICILNPGDLHQIKGNSSDTKHNVILFDPCILDFSYEDEMQEKCIRPLINQLALLPNIYHCGSSIHAALSPKIKALMDTAADMDSGWYTIATIFSRSCFINFIKL
;
A
#
# COMPACT_ATOMS: atom_id res chain seq x y z
N MET A 1 -0.06 15.69 14.44
CA MET A 1 0.61 15.02 15.59
C MET A 1 2.10 15.07 15.35
N ASN A 2 2.92 15.36 16.37
CA ASN A 2 4.38 15.19 16.23
C ASN A 2 4.67 13.69 16.19
N GLN A 3 5.09 13.19 15.04
CA GLN A 3 5.51 11.80 14.88
C GLN A 3 6.83 11.57 15.63
N ASP A 4 6.93 10.45 16.34
CA ASP A 4 8.18 10.07 16.98
C ASP A 4 9.21 9.68 15.90
N ILE A 5 10.24 10.51 15.77
CA ILE A 5 11.31 10.33 14.78
C ILE A 5 12.10 9.03 14.99
N SER A 6 12.13 8.49 16.21
CA SER A 6 12.81 7.23 16.51
C SER A 6 12.15 6.01 15.86
N LEU A 7 10.87 6.14 15.49
CA LEU A 7 10.09 5.12 14.81
C LEU A 7 10.08 5.31 13.28
N LYS A 8 10.76 6.33 12.77
CA LYS A 8 10.86 6.52 11.32
C LYS A 8 11.72 5.42 10.71
N GLU A 9 11.14 4.70 9.76
CA GLU A 9 11.89 3.74 8.97
C GLU A 9 12.92 4.45 8.08
N ASN A 10 14.15 3.97 8.06
CA ASN A 10 15.24 4.53 7.28
C ASN A 10 15.59 3.64 6.06
N ILE A 11 14.59 3.01 5.46
CA ILE A 11 14.72 2.24 4.23
C ILE A 11 14.28 3.12 3.06
N HIS A 12 14.99 3.04 1.94
CA HIS A 12 14.61 3.69 0.71
C HIS A 12 14.00 2.66 -0.24
N TYR A 13 12.76 2.90 -0.64
CA TYR A 13 12.02 2.05 -1.57
C TYR A 13 12.03 2.65 -2.97
N GLY A 14 12.32 1.80 -3.95
CA GLY A 14 12.42 2.21 -5.35
C GLY A 14 13.73 2.90 -5.72
N THR A 15 13.88 3.17 -6.99
CA THR A 15 14.98 3.93 -7.59
C THR A 15 14.42 5.03 -8.49
N LYS A 16 15.27 5.87 -9.06
CA LYS A 16 14.80 6.88 -10.04
C LYS A 16 14.21 6.24 -11.29
N GLU A 17 14.75 5.10 -11.69
CA GLU A 17 14.31 4.33 -12.86
C GLU A 17 13.05 3.50 -12.52
N HIS A 18 12.95 3.03 -11.28
CA HIS A 18 11.89 2.16 -10.78
C HIS A 18 11.36 2.66 -9.44
N PRO A 19 10.53 3.72 -9.42
CA PRO A 19 10.11 4.38 -8.18
C PRO A 19 9.00 3.63 -7.41
N ILE A 20 8.55 2.49 -7.92
CA ILE A 20 7.59 1.62 -7.26
C ILE A 20 8.30 0.34 -6.83
N SER A 21 8.20 0.00 -5.55
CA SER A 21 8.67 -1.27 -5.01
C SER A 21 7.52 -2.24 -4.80
N ARG A 22 7.74 -3.50 -5.17
CA ARG A 22 6.84 -4.60 -4.84
C ARG A 22 7.55 -5.56 -3.90
N LEU A 23 6.85 -5.90 -2.83
CA LEU A 23 7.29 -6.94 -1.89
C LEU A 23 6.23 -8.04 -1.88
N HIS A 24 6.69 -9.27 -1.78
CA HIS A 24 5.85 -10.44 -1.59
C HIS A 24 6.33 -11.19 -0.36
N PHE A 25 5.41 -11.48 0.54
CA PHE A 25 5.69 -12.19 1.76
C PHE A 25 4.86 -13.46 1.83
N ASP A 26 5.56 -14.56 2.07
CA ASP A 26 5.00 -15.89 2.24
C ASP A 26 5.57 -16.47 3.53
N THR A 27 4.70 -16.95 4.42
CA THR A 27 5.12 -17.60 5.67
C THR A 27 4.85 -19.09 5.60
N GLY A 28 5.65 -19.86 6.32
CA GLY A 28 5.52 -21.32 6.39
C GLY A 28 6.85 -22.04 6.21
N ALA A 29 6.81 -23.35 6.28
CA ALA A 29 8.00 -24.19 6.17
C ALA A 29 8.74 -23.94 4.83
N GLY A 30 10.03 -23.64 4.91
CA GLY A 30 10.89 -23.39 3.75
C GLY A 30 10.88 -21.92 3.25
N THR A 31 10.15 -21.02 3.91
CA THR A 31 10.18 -19.59 3.64
C THR A 31 11.12 -18.84 4.58
N PRO A 32 11.47 -17.57 4.31
CA PRO A 32 12.23 -16.72 5.25
C PRO A 32 11.51 -16.50 6.60
N TYR A 33 10.19 -16.73 6.66
CA TYR A 33 9.33 -16.55 7.84
C TYR A 33 8.65 -17.89 8.21
N PRO A 34 9.39 -18.85 8.82
CA PRO A 34 8.86 -20.20 9.02
C PRO A 34 7.75 -20.28 10.08
N GLU A 35 7.70 -19.35 11.02
CA GLU A 35 6.74 -19.39 12.13
C GLU A 35 5.62 -18.38 11.98
N TYR A 36 5.92 -17.10 11.80
CA TYR A 36 4.95 -16.04 11.63
C TYR A 36 5.61 -14.81 10.99
N PHE A 37 4.77 -13.96 10.40
CA PHE A 37 5.19 -12.68 9.85
C PHE A 37 5.04 -11.58 10.90
N PHE A 38 6.07 -10.74 11.06
CA PHE A 38 6.02 -9.63 11.98
C PHE A 38 6.84 -8.45 11.48
N VAL A 39 6.19 -7.28 11.43
CA VAL A 39 6.83 -5.98 11.20
C VAL A 39 6.59 -5.11 12.42
N ALA A 40 7.66 -4.66 13.06
CA ALA A 40 7.60 -3.80 14.23
C ALA A 40 6.99 -2.44 13.90
N ARG A 41 6.46 -1.77 14.91
CA ARG A 41 5.86 -0.45 14.78
C ARG A 41 6.84 0.56 14.21
N HIS A 42 6.47 1.18 13.07
CA HIS A 42 7.25 2.18 12.37
C HIS A 42 6.35 3.08 11.52
N TRP A 43 6.91 4.10 10.92
CA TRP A 43 6.27 4.93 9.92
C TRP A 43 7.26 5.36 8.84
N HIS A 44 6.76 5.67 7.65
CA HIS A 44 7.54 6.15 6.51
C HIS A 44 6.73 7.16 5.67
N HIS A 45 7.37 7.80 4.71
CA HIS A 45 6.72 8.78 3.83
C HIS A 45 6.11 8.16 2.56
N TYR A 46 6.29 6.87 2.35
CA TYR A 46 5.72 6.16 1.23
C TYR A 46 4.23 5.87 1.44
N MET A 47 3.48 5.86 0.34
CA MET A 47 2.18 5.20 0.27
C MET A 47 2.42 3.70 0.18
N GLU A 48 1.67 2.93 0.96
CA GLU A 48 1.77 1.47 0.93
C GLU A 48 0.40 0.85 0.67
N ILE A 49 0.32 -0.06 -0.29
CA ILE A 49 -0.89 -0.80 -0.61
C ILE A 49 -0.63 -2.28 -0.37
N LEU A 50 -1.38 -2.86 0.56
CA LEU A 50 -1.29 -4.28 0.88
C LEU A 50 -2.53 -5.01 0.38
N TYR A 51 -2.32 -6.19 -0.20
CA TYR A 51 -3.37 -7.13 -0.57
C TYR A 51 -3.13 -8.48 0.12
N ILE A 52 -4.11 -8.94 0.88
CA ILE A 52 -4.02 -10.20 1.62
C ILE A 52 -4.42 -11.35 0.69
N GLU A 53 -3.45 -12.16 0.27
CA GLU A 53 -3.70 -13.32 -0.58
C GLU A 53 -4.20 -14.54 0.20
N LYS A 54 -3.68 -14.75 1.42
CA LYS A 54 -4.00 -15.89 2.25
C LYS A 54 -3.82 -15.60 3.72
N GLY A 55 -4.65 -16.22 4.55
CA GLY A 55 -4.56 -16.12 6.00
C GLY A 55 -5.18 -14.85 6.56
N SER A 56 -4.77 -14.48 7.76
CA SER A 56 -5.21 -13.27 8.43
C SER A 56 -4.06 -12.58 9.15
N PHE A 57 -4.20 -11.27 9.32
CA PHE A 57 -3.21 -10.41 9.93
C PHE A 57 -3.87 -9.47 10.93
N GLU A 58 -3.18 -9.18 12.02
CA GLU A 58 -3.45 -8.07 12.90
C GLU A 58 -2.62 -6.87 12.47
N PHE A 59 -3.31 -5.78 12.18
CA PHE A 59 -2.72 -4.48 11.89
C PHE A 59 -2.98 -3.55 13.07
N GLU A 60 -1.99 -2.79 13.44
CA GLU A 60 -2.18 -1.61 14.26
C GLU A 60 -1.82 -0.40 13.39
N ILE A 61 -2.77 0.52 13.20
CA ILE A 61 -2.59 1.74 12.40
C ILE A 61 -2.99 2.92 13.26
N ASN A 62 -2.07 3.83 13.51
CA ASN A 62 -2.26 5.00 14.37
C ASN A 62 -2.87 4.63 15.74
N LEU A 63 -2.36 3.54 16.34
CA LEU A 63 -2.78 2.96 17.62
C LEU A 63 -4.20 2.34 17.61
N GLN A 64 -4.80 2.15 16.46
CA GLN A 64 -6.06 1.42 16.31
C GLN A 64 -5.78 0.03 15.72
N SER A 65 -6.40 -0.99 16.30
CA SER A 65 -6.22 -2.39 15.87
C SER A 65 -7.27 -2.80 14.86
N PHE A 66 -6.85 -3.51 13.83
CA PHE A 66 -7.69 -4.06 12.76
C PHE A 66 -7.29 -5.50 12.50
N THR A 67 -8.26 -6.34 12.19
CA THR A 67 -8.00 -7.69 11.64
C THR A 67 -8.34 -7.69 10.17
N LEU A 68 -7.38 -8.08 9.34
CA LEU A 68 -7.54 -8.26 7.91
C LEU A 68 -7.44 -9.73 7.54
N SER A 69 -8.25 -10.15 6.59
CA SER A 69 -8.36 -11.52 6.13
C SER A 69 -8.15 -11.61 4.62
N GLN A 70 -8.11 -12.82 4.11
CA GLN A 70 -7.95 -13.08 2.68
C GLN A 70 -8.93 -12.24 1.84
N GLY A 71 -8.38 -11.55 0.86
CA GLY A 71 -9.09 -10.66 -0.05
C GLY A 71 -9.16 -9.20 0.40
N ASP A 72 -8.92 -8.90 1.67
CA ASP A 72 -8.92 -7.53 2.17
C ASP A 72 -7.75 -6.72 1.60
N ILE A 73 -7.96 -5.40 1.52
CA ILE A 73 -6.96 -4.42 1.09
C ILE A 73 -6.70 -3.46 2.23
N CYS A 74 -5.43 -3.19 2.50
CA CYS A 74 -5.00 -2.13 3.40
C CYS A 74 -4.25 -1.06 2.62
N ILE A 75 -4.50 0.21 2.93
CA ILE A 75 -3.74 1.34 2.41
C ILE A 75 -3.21 2.14 3.59
N LEU A 76 -1.89 2.24 3.66
CA LEU A 76 -1.19 3.07 4.63
C LEU A 76 -0.82 4.38 3.95
N ASN A 77 -1.32 5.48 4.50
CA ASN A 77 -0.98 6.81 4.00
C ASN A 77 0.43 7.19 4.45
N PRO A 78 1.10 8.10 3.76
CA PRO A 78 2.37 8.65 4.22
C PRO A 78 2.28 9.12 5.67
N GLY A 79 3.17 8.60 6.52
CA GLY A 79 3.21 8.94 7.93
C GLY A 79 2.27 8.14 8.83
N ASP A 80 1.46 7.23 8.34
CA ASP A 80 0.70 6.32 9.21
C ASP A 80 1.67 5.48 10.05
N LEU A 81 1.57 5.58 11.37
CA LEU A 81 2.29 4.72 12.29
C LEU A 81 1.64 3.33 12.26
N HIS A 82 2.39 2.30 11.88
CA HIS A 82 1.79 0.98 11.69
C HIS A 82 2.69 -0.16 12.17
N GLN A 83 2.03 -1.29 12.47
CA GLN A 83 2.61 -2.57 12.84
C GLN A 83 1.77 -3.67 12.19
N ILE A 84 2.43 -4.75 11.76
CA ILE A 84 1.77 -5.88 11.09
C ILE A 84 2.20 -7.17 11.76
N LYS A 85 1.24 -8.04 12.06
CA LYS A 85 1.48 -9.37 12.60
C LYS A 85 0.58 -10.40 11.91
N GLY A 86 1.19 -11.40 11.31
CA GLY A 86 0.46 -12.56 10.79
C GLY A 86 -0.07 -13.44 11.92
N ASN A 87 -1.32 -13.86 11.83
CA ASN A 87 -1.98 -14.67 12.86
C ASN A 87 -1.74 -16.17 12.73
N SER A 88 -1.04 -16.61 11.67
CA SER A 88 -0.73 -18.02 11.44
C SER A 88 0.59 -18.19 10.70
N SER A 89 1.09 -19.41 10.67
CA SER A 89 2.27 -19.79 9.89
C SER A 89 1.98 -20.06 8.40
N ASP A 90 0.82 -19.67 7.92
CA ASP A 90 0.40 -19.90 6.51
C ASP A 90 -0.32 -18.65 6.01
N THR A 91 0.45 -17.56 5.86
CA THR A 91 -0.05 -16.28 5.40
C THR A 91 0.70 -15.83 4.15
N LYS A 92 -0.02 -15.15 3.25
CA LYS A 92 0.56 -14.53 2.06
C LYS A 92 -0.02 -13.14 1.84
N HIS A 93 0.84 -12.19 1.54
CA HIS A 93 0.40 -10.87 1.13
C HIS A 93 1.39 -10.22 0.18
N ASN A 94 0.88 -9.35 -0.65
CA ASN A 94 1.65 -8.49 -1.53
C ASN A 94 1.59 -7.05 -1.04
N VAL A 95 2.67 -6.35 -1.26
CA VAL A 95 2.83 -4.95 -0.88
C VAL A 95 3.37 -4.16 -2.07
N ILE A 96 2.78 -3.01 -2.34
CA ILE A 96 3.29 -2.00 -3.26
C ILE A 96 3.63 -0.76 -2.44
N LEU A 97 4.87 -0.29 -2.55
CA LEU A 97 5.33 0.95 -1.93
C LEU A 97 5.79 1.93 -3.00
N PHE A 98 5.40 3.18 -2.85
CA PHE A 98 5.86 4.27 -3.74
C PHE A 98 5.75 5.63 -3.05
N ASP A 99 6.60 6.55 -3.45
CA ASP A 99 6.44 7.95 -3.05
C ASP A 99 5.25 8.55 -3.79
N PRO A 100 4.21 9.08 -3.10
CA PRO A 100 3.05 9.65 -3.77
C PRO A 100 3.38 10.82 -4.70
N CYS A 101 4.56 11.45 -4.56
CA CYS A 101 5.02 12.50 -5.48
C CYS A 101 5.15 12.01 -6.94
N ILE A 102 5.26 10.70 -7.19
CA ILE A 102 5.24 10.17 -8.57
C ILE A 102 3.91 10.40 -9.29
N LEU A 103 2.85 10.72 -8.55
CA LEU A 103 1.52 11.01 -9.08
C LEU A 103 1.35 12.50 -9.43
N ASP A 104 2.29 13.36 -9.02
CA ASP A 104 2.25 14.79 -9.35
C ASP A 104 2.73 15.02 -10.80
N PHE A 105 1.89 15.69 -11.57
CA PHE A 105 2.19 16.05 -12.94
C PHE A 105 2.20 17.57 -13.09
N SER A 106 3.06 18.06 -13.93
CA SER A 106 3.21 19.50 -14.20
C SER A 106 1.97 20.13 -14.85
N TYR A 107 1.10 19.32 -15.48
CA TYR A 107 -0.16 19.81 -16.02
C TYR A 107 -1.18 19.92 -14.89
N GLU A 108 -1.67 21.15 -14.67
CA GLU A 108 -2.67 21.43 -13.65
C GLU A 108 -4.07 21.15 -14.18
N ASP A 109 -4.59 19.98 -13.86
CA ASP A 109 -5.99 19.64 -14.07
C ASP A 109 -6.74 19.59 -12.72
N GLU A 110 -8.05 19.55 -12.79
CA GLU A 110 -8.92 19.49 -11.61
C GLU A 110 -8.63 18.29 -10.72
N MET A 111 -8.13 17.20 -11.29
CA MET A 111 -7.76 15.99 -10.56
C MET A 111 -6.48 16.22 -9.72
N GLN A 112 -5.48 16.91 -10.30
CA GLN A 112 -4.27 17.29 -9.56
C GLN A 112 -4.62 18.17 -8.37
N GLU A 113 -5.42 19.20 -8.60
CA GLU A 113 -5.76 20.19 -7.57
C GLU A 113 -6.64 19.59 -6.44
N LYS A 114 -7.68 18.84 -6.81
CA LYS A 114 -8.69 18.38 -5.85
C LYS A 114 -8.37 17.05 -5.19
N CYS A 115 -7.53 16.25 -5.81
CA CYS A 115 -7.31 14.87 -5.36
C CYS A 115 -5.83 14.55 -5.08
N ILE A 116 -4.97 14.75 -6.06
CA ILE A 116 -3.58 14.27 -5.98
C ILE A 116 -2.75 15.13 -5.03
N ARG A 117 -2.75 16.45 -5.22
CA ARG A 117 -1.99 17.37 -4.37
C ARG A 117 -2.42 17.36 -2.90
N PRO A 118 -3.74 17.35 -2.57
CA PRO A 118 -4.16 17.16 -1.19
C PRO A 118 -3.66 15.85 -0.57
N LEU A 119 -3.62 14.77 -1.32
CA LEU A 119 -3.08 13.50 -0.86
C LEU A 119 -1.55 13.58 -0.62
N ILE A 120 -0.79 14.09 -1.58
CA ILE A 120 0.66 14.29 -1.47
C ILE A 120 1.01 15.17 -0.27
N ASN A 121 0.25 16.24 -0.06
CA ASN A 121 0.46 17.18 1.04
C ASN A 121 -0.19 16.73 2.37
N GLN A 122 -0.72 15.51 2.44
CA GLN A 122 -1.39 14.94 3.62
C GLN A 122 -2.57 15.79 4.13
N LEU A 123 -3.19 16.58 3.26
CA LEU A 123 -4.41 17.35 3.53
C LEU A 123 -5.67 16.49 3.34
N ALA A 124 -5.56 15.41 2.59
CA ALA A 124 -6.56 14.36 2.45
C ALA A 124 -5.89 13.00 2.69
N LEU A 125 -6.59 12.10 3.38
CA LEU A 125 -6.12 10.75 3.66
C LEU A 125 -7.13 9.76 3.10
N LEU A 126 -6.63 8.62 2.63
CA LEU A 126 -7.46 7.51 2.21
C LEU A 126 -7.87 6.68 3.43
N PRO A 127 -9.08 6.08 3.45
CA PRO A 127 -9.39 5.06 4.43
C PRO A 127 -8.35 3.95 4.40
N ASN A 128 -7.96 3.46 5.59
CA ASN A 128 -6.92 2.45 5.65
C ASN A 128 -7.41 1.05 5.24
N ILE A 129 -8.68 0.70 5.50
CA ILE A 129 -9.17 -0.68 5.38
C ILE A 129 -10.33 -0.78 4.40
N TYR A 130 -10.23 -1.75 3.50
CA TYR A 130 -11.26 -2.09 2.52
C TYR A 130 -11.55 -3.60 2.60
N HIS A 131 -12.59 -3.95 3.35
CA HIS A 131 -12.99 -5.34 3.51
C HIS A 131 -13.58 -5.94 2.25
N CYS A 132 -13.21 -7.19 1.99
CA CYS A 132 -13.73 -8.00 0.92
C CYS A 132 -15.27 -8.01 0.94
N GLY A 133 -15.89 -7.86 -0.23
CA GLY A 133 -17.36 -7.82 -0.37
C GLY A 133 -18.00 -6.44 -0.23
N SER A 134 -17.28 -5.40 0.19
CA SER A 134 -17.81 -4.04 0.13
C SER A 134 -17.86 -3.52 -1.31
N SER A 135 -18.75 -2.57 -1.60
CA SER A 135 -18.89 -1.98 -2.95
C SER A 135 -17.60 -1.30 -3.41
N ILE A 136 -16.93 -0.60 -2.50
CA ILE A 136 -15.65 0.06 -2.76
C ILE A 136 -14.57 -0.99 -3.07
N HIS A 137 -14.46 -2.04 -2.24
CA HIS A 137 -13.53 -3.13 -2.48
C HIS A 137 -13.76 -3.79 -3.85
N ALA A 138 -15.00 -4.05 -4.24
CA ALA A 138 -15.32 -4.64 -5.53
C ALA A 138 -14.84 -3.78 -6.72
N ALA A 139 -14.86 -2.45 -6.58
CA ALA A 139 -14.35 -1.54 -7.60
C ALA A 139 -12.81 -1.46 -7.63
N LEU A 140 -12.15 -1.64 -6.48
CA LEU A 140 -10.71 -1.46 -6.32
C LEU A 140 -9.90 -2.73 -6.53
N SER A 141 -10.38 -3.85 -6.01
CA SER A 141 -9.65 -5.12 -6.01
C SER A 141 -9.12 -5.54 -7.39
N PRO A 142 -9.89 -5.46 -8.50
CA PRO A 142 -9.36 -5.78 -9.81
C PRO A 142 -8.20 -4.88 -10.25
N LYS A 143 -8.27 -3.59 -9.90
CA LYS A 143 -7.23 -2.59 -10.26
C LYS A 143 -5.95 -2.80 -9.45
N ILE A 144 -6.10 -3.07 -8.15
CA ILE A 144 -4.97 -3.35 -7.27
C ILE A 144 -4.28 -4.64 -7.66
N LYS A 145 -5.03 -5.70 -8.00
CA LYS A 145 -4.45 -6.94 -8.52
C LYS A 145 -3.70 -6.69 -9.81
N ALA A 146 -4.29 -6.00 -10.77
CA ALA A 146 -3.62 -5.66 -12.03
C ALA A 146 -2.35 -4.82 -11.80
N LEU A 147 -2.38 -3.88 -10.83
CA LEU A 147 -1.19 -3.12 -10.42
C LEU A 147 -0.09 -4.05 -9.86
N MET A 148 -0.46 -4.99 -9.00
CA MET A 148 0.48 -5.95 -8.43
C MET A 148 1.07 -6.87 -9.49
N ASP A 149 0.26 -7.37 -10.42
CA ASP A 149 0.70 -8.21 -11.52
C ASP A 149 1.65 -7.45 -12.45
N THR A 150 1.30 -6.20 -12.80
CA THR A 150 2.15 -5.34 -13.64
C THR A 150 3.47 -5.00 -12.95
N ALA A 151 3.45 -4.70 -11.65
CA ALA A 151 4.66 -4.40 -10.89
C ALA A 151 5.54 -5.64 -10.66
N ALA A 152 5.01 -6.86 -10.88
CA ALA A 152 5.79 -8.10 -10.85
C ALA A 152 6.61 -8.32 -12.12
N ASP A 153 6.15 -7.76 -13.23
CA ASP A 153 6.81 -7.90 -14.54
C ASP A 153 7.80 -6.75 -14.73
N MET A 154 9.07 -7.04 -14.54
CA MET A 154 10.19 -6.08 -14.59
C MET A 154 10.56 -5.62 -16.01
N ASP A 155 9.63 -5.69 -16.96
CA ASP A 155 9.88 -5.30 -18.34
C ASP A 155 9.88 -3.77 -18.51
N SER A 156 10.53 -3.27 -19.55
CA SER A 156 10.85 -1.84 -19.75
C SER A 156 9.66 -0.86 -19.79
N GLY A 157 8.43 -1.37 -19.90
CA GLY A 157 7.20 -0.60 -19.89
C GLY A 157 6.46 -0.54 -18.54
N TRP A 158 6.88 -1.33 -17.54
CA TRP A 158 6.15 -1.53 -16.29
C TRP A 158 5.92 -0.24 -15.51
N TYR A 159 6.89 0.67 -15.51
CA TYR A 159 6.79 1.95 -14.79
C TYR A 159 5.62 2.81 -15.28
N THR A 160 5.49 2.99 -16.59
CA THR A 160 4.41 3.76 -17.18
C THR A 160 3.05 3.16 -16.84
N ILE A 161 2.93 1.85 -16.97
CA ILE A 161 1.69 1.11 -16.68
C ILE A 161 1.37 1.20 -15.19
N ALA A 162 2.34 0.94 -14.32
CA ALA A 162 2.15 1.02 -12.87
C ALA A 162 1.73 2.43 -12.43
N THR A 163 2.29 3.48 -13.01
CA THR A 163 1.91 4.87 -12.74
C THR A 163 0.46 5.15 -13.19
N ILE A 164 0.05 4.67 -14.36
CA ILE A 164 -1.32 4.82 -14.87
C ILE A 164 -2.30 4.09 -13.94
N PHE A 165 -1.98 2.85 -13.54
CA PHE A 165 -2.83 2.09 -12.62
C PHE A 165 -2.91 2.74 -11.24
N SER A 166 -1.80 3.25 -10.72
CA SER A 166 -1.79 3.99 -9.45
C SER A 166 -2.73 5.20 -9.51
N ARG A 167 -2.63 6.04 -10.56
CA ARG A 167 -3.55 7.16 -10.76
C ARG A 167 -5.01 6.70 -10.86
N SER A 168 -5.28 5.65 -11.62
CA SER A 168 -6.64 5.11 -11.79
C SER A 168 -7.22 4.61 -10.46
N CYS A 169 -6.41 3.98 -9.62
CA CYS A 169 -6.81 3.58 -8.28
C CYS A 169 -7.21 4.81 -7.45
N PHE A 170 -6.35 5.83 -7.36
CA PHE A 170 -6.62 7.02 -6.56
C PHE A 170 -7.85 7.79 -7.03
N ILE A 171 -8.05 7.93 -8.35
CA ILE A 171 -9.25 8.57 -8.92
C ILE A 171 -10.54 7.89 -8.45
N ASN A 172 -10.55 6.56 -8.33
CA ASN A 172 -11.73 5.82 -7.88
C ASN A 172 -11.93 5.89 -6.36
N PHE A 173 -10.87 6.06 -5.57
CA PHE A 173 -10.97 6.28 -4.13
C PHE A 173 -11.64 7.61 -3.77
N ILE A 174 -11.38 8.64 -4.54
CA ILE A 174 -11.81 10.02 -4.24
C ILE A 174 -13.20 10.32 -4.83
N LYS A 175 -13.67 9.55 -5.80
CA LYS A 175 -15.03 9.70 -6.37
C LYS A 175 -16.14 9.03 -5.55
N LEU A 176 -15.80 8.34 -4.47
CA LEU A 176 -16.74 7.67 -3.58
C LEU A 176 -16.85 8.40 -2.26
#